data_f5e92da26376a48a4494a765f74dc7d3
#
_entry.id   f5e92da26376a48a4494a765f74dc7d3
#
_cell.length_a   1.000
_cell.length_b   1.000
_cell.length_c   1.000
_cell.angle_alpha   90.00
_cell.angle_beta   90.00
_cell.angle_gamma   90.00
#
_symmetry.space_group_name_H-M   'P 1'
#
loop_
_entity.id
_entity.type
_entity.pdbx_description
1 polymer ?
#
loop_
_entity_poly.entity_id
_entity_poly.type
_entity_poly.pdbx_seq_one_letter_code
_entity_poly.pdbx_strand_id
1 'polypeptide(L)'
;MKSNRRNFIKKGTSLAALSAIGIGTSALTGLSGCKNSSTSKTSGLEEGQKEAEWPITEGLDTPKLCTGISSNADKGNMRKMKQIGIDHVLMGGGPIPWKESELRATMDRFREEGLTVLNMMIGGYPNTIYGREGRDEEIEKVQESIRAAGAAGLPVIEYNFYVDRLMEGYYAVEGRGGAGHTAFDYDPVKDLPPKPEVGIHTSDELWANITYFLKAVIPVAEEAGVRMALHPNDPPIPVSHGSAQIMATLNDWKRLVEIIDSPSNGITFDPGVTREMGEDPVAVCRYFGSRDRINHAHYRNVLVEKPYVKYTEVFPDEGQVNMFNVMRELILNGYKYGIYPEHPRALDHDREHPGGIRGGYPGGGGFTGLTFNVAFARAMLQASLSMQEGQG
;
A
#
# COMPACT_ATOMS: atom_id res chain seq x y z
N MET A 1 -21.92 -39.12 21.61
CA MET A 1 -21.64 -38.76 23.03
C MET A 1 -21.52 -37.26 23.13
N LYS A 2 -22.50 -36.58 23.74
CA LYS A 2 -22.47 -35.12 23.94
C LYS A 2 -21.65 -34.80 25.17
N SER A 3 -20.48 -34.20 25.02
CA SER A 3 -19.64 -33.70 26.10
C SER A 3 -20.08 -32.30 26.53
N ASN A 4 -20.35 -32.15 27.78
CA ASN A 4 -21.03 -31.01 28.41
C ASN A 4 -19.99 -29.93 28.82
N ARG A 5 -20.03 -28.76 28.19
CA ARG A 5 -19.10 -27.62 28.39
C ARG A 5 -19.17 -26.92 29.75
N ARG A 6 -19.86 -27.46 30.75
CA ARG A 6 -20.07 -26.79 32.04
C ARG A 6 -19.07 -27.13 33.18
N ASN A 7 -18.11 -28.01 32.94
CA ASN A 7 -17.20 -28.48 34.02
C ASN A 7 -15.78 -27.88 33.98
N PHE A 8 -15.50 -26.86 33.18
CA PHE A 8 -14.15 -26.29 33.09
C PHE A 8 -13.89 -25.06 34.00
N ILE A 9 -14.92 -24.51 34.64
CA ILE A 9 -14.81 -23.26 35.42
C ILE A 9 -14.66 -23.48 36.95
N LYS A 10 -14.55 -24.71 37.45
CA LYS A 10 -14.53 -24.98 38.89
C LYS A 10 -13.22 -25.54 39.48
N LYS A 11 -12.08 -25.38 38.82
CA LYS A 11 -10.77 -25.73 39.40
C LYS A 11 -9.70 -24.69 39.06
N GLY A 12 -9.66 -23.61 39.79
CA GLY A 12 -8.65 -22.56 39.60
C GLY A 12 -8.68 -21.49 40.67
N THR A 13 -8.83 -21.89 41.94
CA THR A 13 -8.54 -21.02 43.09
C THR A 13 -7.63 -21.77 44.04
N SER A 14 -6.47 -21.21 44.25
CA SER A 14 -5.54 -21.37 45.38
C SER A 14 -4.11 -21.49 44.87
N LEU A 15 -3.35 -20.41 44.99
CA LEU A 15 -2.08 -20.32 45.70
C LEU A 15 -1.58 -18.86 45.68
N ALA A 16 -1.95 -18.15 46.74
CA ALA A 16 -1.21 -16.97 47.16
C ALA A 16 -0.14 -17.48 48.13
N ALA A 17 1.11 -17.17 47.89
CA ALA A 17 2.17 -17.35 48.90
C ALA A 17 2.87 -16.00 49.08
N LEU A 18 2.68 -15.48 50.27
CA LEU A 18 3.44 -14.38 50.86
C LEU A 18 4.93 -14.74 51.00
N SER A 19 5.79 -13.75 50.79
CA SER A 19 7.05 -13.66 51.52
C SER A 19 7.34 -12.22 51.90
N ALA A 20 7.09 -11.90 53.13
CA ALA A 20 7.56 -10.74 53.84
C ALA A 20 8.78 -11.12 54.66
N ILE A 21 9.88 -10.39 54.58
CA ILE A 21 11.02 -10.30 55.50
C ILE A 21 11.67 -8.95 55.17
N GLY A 22 12.02 -8.07 56.07
CA GLY A 22 12.07 -8.02 57.53
C GLY A 22 12.55 -6.65 57.96
N ILE A 23 12.25 -6.38 59.14
CA ILE A 23 12.36 -5.19 59.97
C ILE A 23 13.82 -4.78 60.20
N GLY A 24 14.10 -3.49 60.23
CA GLY A 24 15.30 -2.90 60.84
C GLY A 24 15.00 -1.50 61.35
N THR A 25 14.64 -1.43 62.61
CA THR A 25 14.46 -0.21 63.41
C THR A 25 15.81 0.34 63.85
N SER A 26 16.03 1.65 63.71
CA SER A 26 16.84 2.41 64.67
C SER A 26 16.38 3.86 64.71
N ALA A 27 16.19 4.30 65.92
CA ALA A 27 15.61 5.58 66.29
C ALA A 27 16.70 6.63 66.59
N LEU A 28 16.23 7.88 66.58
CA LEU A 28 16.58 9.00 67.42
C LEU A 28 17.58 10.07 66.89
N THR A 29 17.02 11.18 66.86
CA THR A 29 17.32 12.54 67.40
C THR A 29 17.81 13.60 66.42
N GLY A 30 17.05 14.66 66.39
CA GLY A 30 17.55 15.99 66.72
C GLY A 30 17.50 17.04 65.64
N LEU A 31 16.52 17.91 65.75
CA LEU A 31 16.61 19.39 65.62
C LEU A 31 16.83 20.09 64.27
N SER A 32 15.93 20.98 64.07
CA SER A 32 16.07 22.36 63.55
C SER A 32 16.00 22.59 62.06
N GLY A 33 14.91 23.08 61.66
CA GLY A 33 14.59 24.24 60.80
C GLY A 33 15.49 24.58 59.59
N CYS A 34 14.93 24.27 58.44
CA CYS A 34 15.08 25.19 57.31
C CYS A 34 13.90 24.98 56.37
N LYS A 35 13.11 26.03 56.19
CA LYS A 35 12.13 26.12 55.13
C LYS A 35 12.88 26.19 53.80
N ASN A 36 12.84 25.15 53.01
CA ASN A 36 13.11 25.24 51.59
C ASN A 36 11.88 24.76 50.87
N SER A 37 11.19 25.71 50.28
CA SER A 37 10.20 25.51 49.25
C SER A 37 10.83 24.87 48.04
N SER A 38 10.81 23.56 47.95
CA SER A 38 11.05 22.88 46.68
C SER A 38 9.73 22.89 45.89
N THR A 39 9.52 23.95 45.10
CA THR A 39 8.61 23.88 43.96
C THR A 39 9.13 22.79 43.04
N SER A 40 8.49 21.64 43.08
CA SER A 40 8.58 20.68 41.98
C SER A 40 8.08 21.42 40.75
N LYS A 41 9.01 21.78 39.86
CA LYS A 41 8.65 22.11 38.48
C LYS A 41 8.09 20.83 37.88
N THR A 42 6.79 20.60 37.99
CA THR A 42 6.05 19.89 36.96
C THR A 42 6.34 20.65 35.68
N SER A 43 7.04 19.98 34.77
CA SER A 43 7.22 20.45 33.41
C SER A 43 5.82 20.81 32.89
N GLY A 44 5.55 22.08 32.76
CA GLY A 44 4.33 22.58 32.13
C GLY A 44 4.29 22.04 30.71
N LEU A 45 3.35 21.17 30.44
CA LEU A 45 2.80 21.05 29.13
C LEU A 45 2.23 22.44 28.81
N GLU A 46 2.68 23.03 27.73
CA GLU A 46 2.18 24.33 27.27
C GLU A 46 0.65 24.24 27.17
N GLU A 47 -0.05 25.14 27.87
CA GLU A 47 -1.49 25.29 27.75
C GLU A 47 -1.81 25.66 26.30
N GLY A 48 -2.35 24.70 25.53
CA GLY A 48 -2.81 24.98 24.18
C GLY A 48 -2.88 23.79 23.21
N GLN A 49 -2.21 22.68 23.48
CA GLN A 49 -2.38 21.50 22.61
C GLN A 49 -3.64 20.74 23.01
N LYS A 50 -4.68 20.82 22.15
CA LYS A 50 -5.81 19.88 22.26
C LYS A 50 -5.28 18.47 22.04
N GLU A 51 -5.47 17.57 23.01
CA GLU A 51 -5.25 16.15 22.78
C GLU A 51 -6.19 15.65 21.69
N ALA A 52 -5.63 14.85 20.77
CA ALA A 52 -6.43 14.21 19.72
C ALA A 52 -7.55 13.34 20.34
N GLU A 53 -8.75 13.47 19.83
CA GLU A 53 -9.89 12.69 20.29
C GLU A 53 -9.78 11.25 19.75
N TRP A 54 -9.72 10.27 20.63
CA TRP A 54 -9.66 8.86 20.29
C TRP A 54 -11.04 8.19 20.30
N PRO A 55 -11.32 7.22 19.36
CA PRO A 55 -10.42 6.71 18.31
C PRO A 55 -10.32 7.66 17.13
N ILE A 56 -9.10 7.88 16.64
CA ILE A 56 -8.86 8.64 15.41
C ILE A 56 -9.35 7.81 14.22
N THR A 57 -10.20 8.41 13.40
CA THR A 57 -10.82 7.77 12.23
C THR A 57 -10.42 8.47 10.93
N GLU A 58 -10.59 7.77 9.82
CA GLU A 58 -10.39 8.33 8.49
C GLU A 58 -11.45 9.41 8.21
N GLY A 59 -11.00 10.63 7.92
CA GLY A 59 -11.85 11.77 7.53
C GLY A 59 -11.88 11.99 6.02
N LEU A 60 -12.57 13.00 5.53
CA LEU A 60 -12.65 13.32 4.09
C LEU A 60 -11.28 13.64 3.49
N ASP A 61 -10.45 14.35 4.24
CA ASP A 61 -9.14 14.85 3.80
C ASP A 61 -7.96 14.03 4.32
N THR A 62 -8.20 12.85 4.91
CA THR A 62 -7.15 11.94 5.35
C THR A 62 -6.96 10.79 4.37
N PRO A 63 -5.79 10.12 4.37
CA PRO A 63 -5.61 8.88 3.63
C PRO A 63 -6.66 7.82 3.98
N LYS A 64 -6.97 6.94 3.04
CA LYS A 64 -7.93 5.85 3.19
C LYS A 64 -7.20 4.52 3.14
N LEU A 65 -7.25 3.73 4.21
CA LEU A 65 -6.76 2.37 4.13
C LEU A 65 -7.66 1.55 3.20
N CYS A 66 -7.06 0.91 2.22
CA CYS A 66 -7.78 0.08 1.26
C CYS A 66 -7.11 -1.27 1.08
N THR A 67 -7.82 -2.20 0.46
CA THR A 67 -7.27 -3.52 0.11
C THR A 67 -7.86 -4.03 -1.19
N GLY A 68 -7.09 -4.88 -1.88
CA GLY A 68 -7.54 -5.54 -3.09
C GLY A 68 -8.63 -6.57 -2.80
N ILE A 69 -9.70 -6.56 -3.59
CA ILE A 69 -10.77 -7.54 -3.55
C ILE A 69 -11.27 -7.84 -4.97
N SER A 70 -11.72 -9.06 -5.22
CA SER A 70 -12.33 -9.39 -6.52
C SER A 70 -13.61 -8.58 -6.75
N SER A 71 -13.78 -8.06 -7.97
CA SER A 71 -15.04 -7.42 -8.38
C SER A 71 -16.25 -8.34 -8.25
N ASN A 72 -16.05 -9.65 -8.23
CA ASN A 72 -17.09 -10.67 -8.02
C ASN A 72 -17.14 -11.24 -6.60
N ALA A 73 -16.49 -10.57 -5.63
CA ALA A 73 -16.48 -11.02 -4.24
C ALA A 73 -17.92 -11.18 -3.69
N ASP A 74 -18.12 -12.24 -2.92
CA ASP A 74 -19.36 -12.48 -2.21
C ASP A 74 -19.43 -11.62 -0.91
N LYS A 75 -20.63 -11.59 -0.30
CA LYS A 75 -20.87 -10.85 0.96
C LYS A 75 -19.99 -11.35 2.10
N GLY A 76 -19.62 -12.64 2.11
CA GLY A 76 -18.73 -13.21 3.12
C GLY A 76 -17.32 -12.63 3.04
N ASN A 77 -16.77 -12.49 1.84
CA ASN A 77 -15.47 -11.89 1.60
C ASN A 77 -15.49 -10.37 1.86
N MET A 78 -16.55 -9.66 1.45
CA MET A 78 -16.73 -8.23 1.78
C MET A 78 -16.79 -8.02 3.29
N ARG A 79 -17.53 -8.87 4.03
CA ARG A 79 -17.59 -8.81 5.49
C ARG A 79 -16.22 -9.03 6.16
N LYS A 80 -15.37 -9.92 5.62
CA LYS A 80 -14.01 -10.10 6.13
C LYS A 80 -13.19 -8.82 6.05
N MET A 81 -13.33 -8.03 4.97
CA MET A 81 -12.68 -6.71 4.85
C MET A 81 -13.15 -5.78 5.96
N LYS A 82 -14.46 -5.70 6.20
CA LYS A 82 -15.03 -4.90 7.30
C LYS A 82 -14.50 -5.35 8.66
N GLN A 83 -14.36 -6.66 8.91
CA GLN A 83 -13.86 -7.20 10.18
C GLN A 83 -12.44 -6.80 10.52
N ILE A 84 -11.58 -6.60 9.50
CA ILE A 84 -10.22 -6.08 9.69
C ILE A 84 -10.17 -4.55 9.64
N GLY A 85 -11.34 -3.90 9.58
CA GLY A 85 -11.50 -2.44 9.63
C GLY A 85 -11.24 -1.73 8.31
N ILE A 86 -11.40 -2.39 7.18
CA ILE A 86 -11.33 -1.79 5.85
C ILE A 86 -12.70 -1.30 5.43
N ASP A 87 -12.78 -0.03 5.04
CA ASP A 87 -13.97 0.62 4.48
C ASP A 87 -13.82 0.93 2.99
N HIS A 88 -12.60 0.84 2.46
CA HIS A 88 -12.28 1.18 1.09
C HIS A 88 -11.58 0.02 0.38
N VAL A 89 -11.90 -0.18 -0.90
CA VAL A 89 -11.35 -1.31 -1.68
C VAL A 89 -10.87 -0.86 -3.05
N LEU A 90 -9.96 -1.65 -3.61
CA LEU A 90 -9.52 -1.57 -4.99
C LEU A 90 -9.72 -2.92 -5.69
N MET A 91 -9.80 -2.90 -7.02
CA MET A 91 -10.03 -4.12 -7.81
C MET A 91 -9.54 -3.98 -9.24
N GLY A 92 -9.42 -5.10 -9.93
CA GLY A 92 -9.26 -5.07 -11.37
C GLY A 92 -10.54 -4.59 -12.05
N GLY A 93 -10.40 -3.76 -13.07
CA GLY A 93 -11.49 -3.39 -13.97
C GLY A 93 -11.83 -4.52 -14.94
N GLY A 94 -13.00 -4.44 -15.56
CA GLY A 94 -13.39 -5.32 -16.65
C GLY A 94 -12.69 -4.98 -17.98
N PRO A 95 -13.07 -5.69 -19.06
CA PRO A 95 -12.62 -5.34 -20.41
C PRO A 95 -13.02 -3.91 -20.78
N ILE A 96 -12.15 -3.23 -21.54
CA ILE A 96 -12.44 -1.90 -22.07
C ILE A 96 -13.23 -1.97 -23.39
N PRO A 97 -14.11 -0.99 -23.70
CA PRO A 97 -14.42 0.18 -22.90
C PRO A 97 -15.34 -0.15 -21.70
N TRP A 98 -15.10 0.50 -20.57
CA TRP A 98 -15.99 0.41 -19.41
C TRP A 98 -17.28 1.17 -19.66
N LYS A 99 -18.36 0.74 -19.01
CA LYS A 99 -19.66 1.41 -19.04
C LYS A 99 -20.04 1.95 -17.68
N GLU A 100 -20.52 3.19 -17.62
CA GLU A 100 -20.97 3.83 -16.39
C GLU A 100 -21.94 2.96 -15.59
N SER A 101 -22.96 2.38 -16.26
CA SER A 101 -23.96 1.56 -15.59
C SER A 101 -23.38 0.31 -14.92
N GLU A 102 -22.39 -0.33 -15.54
CA GLU A 102 -21.72 -1.52 -14.99
C GLU A 102 -20.81 -1.16 -13.82
N LEU A 103 -20.09 -0.02 -13.92
CA LEU A 103 -19.28 0.52 -12.83
C LEU A 103 -20.17 0.88 -11.63
N ARG A 104 -21.25 1.63 -11.85
CA ARG A 104 -22.22 1.97 -10.79
C ARG A 104 -22.79 0.73 -10.13
N ALA A 105 -23.26 -0.24 -10.90
CA ALA A 105 -23.81 -1.48 -10.35
C ALA A 105 -22.78 -2.22 -9.46
N THR A 106 -21.51 -2.26 -9.89
CA THR A 106 -20.42 -2.83 -9.07
C THR A 106 -20.20 -2.01 -7.80
N MET A 107 -20.03 -0.69 -7.91
CA MET A 107 -19.77 0.18 -6.77
C MET A 107 -20.94 0.18 -5.77
N ASP A 108 -22.17 0.16 -6.24
CA ASP A 108 -23.38 0.12 -5.39
C ASP A 108 -23.46 -1.20 -4.62
N ARG A 109 -23.16 -2.34 -5.26
CA ARG A 109 -23.11 -3.65 -4.60
C ARG A 109 -22.09 -3.69 -3.43
N PHE A 110 -20.93 -3.04 -3.58
CA PHE A 110 -19.97 -2.92 -2.50
C PHE A 110 -20.43 -1.93 -1.43
N ARG A 111 -21.07 -0.83 -1.84
CA ARG A 111 -21.60 0.19 -0.92
C ARG A 111 -22.72 -0.38 -0.02
N GLU A 112 -23.57 -1.26 -0.53
CA GLU A 112 -24.60 -1.97 0.26
C GLU A 112 -23.99 -2.78 1.41
N GLU A 113 -22.76 -3.27 1.25
CA GLU A 113 -22.02 -3.98 2.30
C GLU A 113 -21.05 -3.07 3.10
N GLY A 114 -21.17 -1.74 2.93
CA GLY A 114 -20.39 -0.73 3.65
C GLY A 114 -18.95 -0.57 3.15
N LEU A 115 -18.68 -0.92 1.89
CA LEU A 115 -17.38 -0.76 1.24
C LEU A 115 -17.45 0.26 0.11
N THR A 116 -16.46 1.14 0.04
CA THR A 116 -16.30 2.13 -1.04
C THR A 116 -15.20 1.70 -2.01
N VAL A 117 -15.51 1.61 -3.29
CA VAL A 117 -14.50 1.35 -4.32
C VAL A 117 -13.76 2.65 -4.63
N LEU A 118 -12.45 2.70 -4.39
CA LEU A 118 -11.61 3.88 -4.60
C LEU A 118 -10.77 3.84 -5.88
N ASN A 119 -10.41 2.65 -6.32
CA ASN A 119 -9.45 2.47 -7.41
C ASN A 119 -9.82 1.21 -8.20
N MET A 120 -9.72 1.31 -9.53
CA MET A 120 -9.79 0.15 -10.41
C MET A 120 -8.62 0.16 -11.38
N MET A 121 -7.98 -1.02 -11.53
CA MET A 121 -6.89 -1.19 -12.49
C MET A 121 -7.46 -1.41 -13.90
N ILE A 122 -7.02 -0.59 -14.86
CA ILE A 122 -7.36 -0.71 -16.27
C ILE A 122 -6.25 -1.43 -17.04
N GLY A 123 -6.65 -2.21 -18.03
CA GLY A 123 -5.75 -2.92 -18.95
C GLY A 123 -6.46 -3.24 -20.26
N GLY A 124 -5.84 -4.07 -21.10
CA GLY A 124 -6.43 -4.50 -22.37
C GLY A 124 -6.12 -3.59 -23.56
N TYR A 125 -4.93 -2.90 -23.55
CA TYR A 125 -4.45 -2.03 -24.61
C TYR A 125 -3.00 -2.36 -25.04
N PRO A 126 -2.70 -3.63 -25.41
CA PRO A 126 -1.33 -4.04 -25.75
C PRO A 126 -0.80 -3.35 -27.01
N ASN A 127 -1.65 -3.05 -28.02
CA ASN A 127 -1.21 -2.35 -29.24
C ASN A 127 -0.74 -0.93 -28.91
N THR A 128 -1.36 -0.28 -27.94
CA THR A 128 -0.93 1.03 -27.43
C THR A 128 0.45 0.95 -26.79
N ILE A 129 0.69 -0.06 -25.94
CA ILE A 129 1.99 -0.27 -25.29
C ILE A 129 3.07 -0.56 -26.34
N TYR A 130 2.77 -1.40 -27.31
CA TYR A 130 3.72 -1.82 -28.36
C TYR A 130 3.86 -0.82 -29.50
N GLY A 131 3.01 0.21 -29.59
CA GLY A 131 3.00 1.17 -30.69
C GLY A 131 2.56 0.56 -32.02
N ARG A 132 1.69 -0.45 -31.99
CA ARG A 132 1.22 -1.22 -33.17
C ARG A 132 -0.08 -0.65 -33.76
N GLU A 133 -0.45 -1.15 -34.94
CA GLU A 133 -1.77 -0.92 -35.55
C GLU A 133 -2.88 -1.32 -34.54
N GLY A 134 -3.95 -0.50 -34.47
CA GLY A 134 -5.03 -0.66 -33.48
C GLY A 134 -4.81 0.10 -32.18
N ARG A 135 -3.67 0.81 -32.00
CA ARG A 135 -3.40 1.58 -30.79
C ARG A 135 -4.40 2.71 -30.55
N ASP A 136 -4.85 3.36 -31.62
CA ASP A 136 -5.74 4.52 -31.52
C ASP A 136 -7.14 4.08 -31.08
N GLU A 137 -7.63 2.93 -31.58
CA GLU A 137 -8.88 2.32 -31.14
C GLU A 137 -8.82 1.85 -29.67
N GLU A 138 -7.66 1.37 -29.21
CA GLU A 138 -7.47 1.05 -27.80
C GLU A 138 -7.45 2.31 -26.92
N ILE A 139 -6.81 3.39 -27.38
CA ILE A 139 -6.79 4.68 -26.70
C ILE A 139 -8.22 5.25 -26.58
N GLU A 140 -9.03 5.19 -27.65
CA GLU A 140 -10.44 5.59 -27.61
C GLU A 140 -11.22 4.81 -26.55
N LYS A 141 -11.06 3.49 -26.48
CA LYS A 141 -11.68 2.65 -25.43
C LYS A 141 -11.23 3.01 -24.03
N VAL A 142 -9.96 3.39 -23.85
CA VAL A 142 -9.45 3.88 -22.54
C VAL A 142 -10.09 5.23 -22.22
N GLN A 143 -10.20 6.15 -23.17
CA GLN A 143 -10.86 7.45 -22.97
C GLN A 143 -12.35 7.28 -22.60
N GLU A 144 -13.07 6.38 -23.27
CA GLU A 144 -14.45 6.05 -22.93
C GLU A 144 -14.54 5.49 -21.50
N SER A 145 -13.60 4.61 -21.12
CA SER A 145 -13.54 4.03 -19.78
C SER A 145 -13.28 5.09 -18.71
N ILE A 146 -12.41 6.08 -19.00
CA ILE A 146 -12.13 7.21 -18.09
C ILE A 146 -13.39 8.07 -17.90
N ARG A 147 -14.11 8.40 -18.99
CA ARG A 147 -15.36 9.16 -18.88
C ARG A 147 -16.42 8.39 -18.08
N ALA A 148 -16.55 7.08 -18.31
CA ALA A 148 -17.47 6.22 -17.56
C ALA A 148 -17.10 6.16 -16.08
N ALA A 149 -15.81 6.09 -15.75
CA ALA A 149 -15.31 6.10 -14.38
C ALA A 149 -15.64 7.42 -13.66
N GLY A 150 -15.36 8.56 -14.28
CA GLY A 150 -15.71 9.87 -13.73
C GLY A 150 -17.22 10.04 -13.53
N ALA A 151 -18.03 9.67 -14.53
CA ALA A 151 -19.49 9.68 -14.41
C ALA A 151 -19.99 8.77 -13.29
N ALA A 152 -19.38 7.62 -13.06
CA ALA A 152 -19.70 6.72 -11.96
C ALA A 152 -19.23 7.21 -10.59
N GLY A 153 -18.29 8.17 -10.53
CA GLY A 153 -17.70 8.70 -9.31
C GLY A 153 -16.49 7.88 -8.82
N LEU A 154 -15.84 7.11 -9.69
CA LEU A 154 -14.59 6.41 -9.38
C LEU A 154 -13.42 7.41 -9.45
N PRO A 155 -12.71 7.67 -8.33
CA PRO A 155 -11.73 8.76 -8.30
C PRO A 155 -10.37 8.41 -8.91
N VAL A 156 -9.97 7.13 -8.91
CA VAL A 156 -8.64 6.70 -9.34
C VAL A 156 -8.72 5.53 -10.31
N ILE A 157 -7.94 5.60 -11.37
CA ILE A 157 -7.66 4.49 -12.29
C ILE A 157 -6.17 4.19 -12.22
N GLU A 158 -5.82 3.00 -11.79
CA GLU A 158 -4.45 2.49 -11.79
C GLU A 158 -4.17 1.75 -13.09
N TYR A 159 -2.94 1.82 -13.60
CA TYR A 159 -2.56 1.16 -14.83
C TYR A 159 -1.07 0.81 -14.87
N ASN A 160 -0.73 -0.17 -15.71
CA ASN A 160 0.63 -0.55 -16.03
C ASN A 160 0.97 -0.15 -17.46
N PHE A 161 2.26 0.15 -17.71
CA PHE A 161 2.76 0.42 -19.04
C PHE A 161 4.13 -0.24 -19.24
N TYR A 162 4.12 -1.55 -19.38
CA TYR A 162 5.29 -2.37 -19.67
C TYR A 162 4.93 -3.46 -20.67
N VAL A 163 5.92 -3.89 -21.43
CA VAL A 163 5.76 -4.92 -22.47
C VAL A 163 5.60 -6.29 -21.83
N ASP A 164 6.45 -6.60 -20.86
CA ASP A 164 6.46 -7.87 -20.16
C ASP A 164 7.04 -7.67 -18.74
N ARG A 165 6.49 -8.41 -17.77
CA ARG A 165 6.96 -8.40 -16.39
C ARG A 165 7.84 -9.60 -16.12
N LEU A 166 9.04 -9.38 -15.59
CA LEU A 166 9.97 -10.47 -15.23
C LEU A 166 9.54 -11.12 -13.91
N MET A 167 8.85 -12.24 -14.02
CA MET A 167 8.37 -12.99 -12.85
C MET A 167 9.32 -14.10 -12.41
N GLU A 168 10.21 -14.53 -13.29
CA GLU A 168 11.10 -15.69 -13.13
C GLU A 168 12.18 -15.47 -12.06
N GLY A 169 12.46 -14.22 -11.69
CA GLY A 169 13.41 -13.88 -10.63
C GLY A 169 12.86 -14.01 -9.21
N TYR A 170 11.54 -14.23 -9.04
CA TYR A 170 10.92 -14.35 -7.72
C TYR A 170 10.96 -15.78 -7.18
N TYR A 171 11.28 -15.91 -5.89
CA TYR A 171 11.27 -17.19 -5.16
C TYR A 171 10.88 -17.00 -3.69
N ALA A 172 10.42 -18.09 -3.07
CA ALA A 172 10.08 -18.10 -1.67
C ALA A 172 11.30 -18.31 -0.78
N VAL A 173 11.39 -17.56 0.32
CA VAL A 173 12.35 -17.79 1.40
C VAL A 173 11.63 -17.78 2.74
N GLU A 174 12.29 -18.32 3.77
CA GLU A 174 11.77 -18.30 5.13
C GLU A 174 12.24 -17.03 5.87
N GLY A 175 11.28 -16.36 6.50
CA GLY A 175 11.50 -15.22 7.36
C GLY A 175 11.35 -15.56 8.85
N ARG A 176 11.01 -14.57 9.68
CA ARG A 176 10.85 -14.76 11.12
C ARG A 176 9.83 -15.85 11.45
N GLY A 177 10.21 -16.76 12.34
CA GLY A 177 9.35 -17.85 12.78
C GLY A 177 8.92 -18.82 11.67
N GLY A 178 9.64 -18.87 10.53
CA GLY A 178 9.28 -19.70 9.40
C GLY A 178 8.22 -19.10 8.48
N ALA A 179 7.81 -17.83 8.68
CA ALA A 179 6.87 -17.15 7.78
C ALA A 179 7.43 -17.06 6.35
N GLY A 180 6.56 -17.09 5.35
CA GLY A 180 6.99 -16.98 3.94
C GLY A 180 7.29 -15.54 3.58
N HIS A 181 8.49 -15.31 3.05
CA HIS A 181 8.90 -14.08 2.39
C HIS A 181 9.05 -14.28 0.90
N THR A 182 8.94 -13.22 0.11
CA THR A 182 9.18 -13.22 -1.33
C THR A 182 10.54 -12.59 -1.60
N ALA A 183 11.45 -13.34 -2.16
CA ALA A 183 12.75 -12.83 -2.59
C ALA A 183 12.79 -12.67 -4.11
N PHE A 184 13.60 -11.75 -4.58
CA PHE A 184 13.89 -11.53 -5.98
C PHE A 184 15.41 -11.48 -6.22
N ASP A 185 15.86 -12.11 -7.32
CA ASP A 185 17.24 -12.04 -7.80
C ASP A 185 17.24 -11.90 -9.32
N TYR A 186 17.80 -10.79 -9.81
CA TYR A 186 17.86 -10.46 -11.23
C TYR A 186 19.00 -11.17 -11.95
N ASP A 187 20.14 -11.40 -11.28
CA ASP A 187 21.36 -11.90 -11.93
C ASP A 187 21.17 -13.24 -12.70
N PRO A 188 20.41 -14.24 -12.18
CA PRO A 188 20.18 -15.46 -12.92
C PRO A 188 19.19 -15.35 -14.09
N VAL A 189 18.40 -14.28 -14.16
CA VAL A 189 17.29 -14.15 -15.14
C VAL A 189 17.43 -12.95 -16.09
N LYS A 190 18.47 -12.14 -15.94
CA LYS A 190 18.66 -10.90 -16.72
C LYS A 190 18.83 -11.13 -18.24
N ASP A 191 19.36 -12.28 -18.61
CA ASP A 191 19.65 -12.65 -20.00
C ASP A 191 18.60 -13.60 -20.60
N LEU A 192 17.40 -13.70 -20.00
CA LEU A 192 16.32 -14.50 -20.57
C LEU A 192 15.94 -14.00 -21.97
N PRO A 193 15.71 -14.92 -22.92
CA PRO A 193 15.44 -14.55 -24.29
C PRO A 193 14.11 -13.81 -24.43
N PRO A 194 13.99 -12.98 -25.49
CA PRO A 194 12.72 -12.35 -25.82
C PRO A 194 11.61 -13.38 -26.06
N LYS A 195 10.39 -13.02 -25.66
CA LYS A 195 9.20 -13.82 -25.98
C LYS A 195 8.78 -13.54 -27.43
N PRO A 196 8.68 -14.57 -28.29
CA PRO A 196 8.42 -14.38 -29.73
C PRO A 196 7.15 -13.59 -30.05
N GLU A 197 6.09 -13.77 -29.24
CA GLU A 197 4.79 -13.10 -29.38
C GLU A 197 4.82 -11.64 -29.00
N VAL A 198 5.79 -11.22 -28.20
CA VAL A 198 5.96 -9.86 -27.68
C VAL A 198 6.97 -9.08 -28.52
N GLY A 199 8.14 -9.65 -28.77
CA GLY A 199 9.27 -9.02 -29.43
C GLY A 199 10.15 -8.22 -28.46
N ILE A 200 11.03 -7.40 -29.05
CA ILE A 200 11.94 -6.50 -28.29
C ILE A 200 11.48 -5.06 -28.50
N HIS A 201 11.40 -4.33 -27.41
CA HIS A 201 11.04 -2.90 -27.42
C HIS A 201 12.11 -2.07 -26.70
N THR A 202 12.59 -1.06 -27.39
CA THR A 202 13.61 -0.15 -26.87
C THR A 202 12.99 0.87 -25.89
N SER A 203 13.84 1.46 -25.06
CA SER A 203 13.42 2.53 -24.15
C SER A 203 12.80 3.72 -24.90
N ASP A 204 13.40 4.13 -26.03
CA ASP A 204 12.92 5.27 -26.81
C ASP A 204 11.54 4.99 -27.42
N GLU A 205 11.30 3.79 -27.94
CA GLU A 205 9.98 3.37 -28.43
C GLU A 205 8.93 3.41 -27.32
N LEU A 206 9.22 2.84 -26.18
CA LEU A 206 8.27 2.80 -25.06
C LEU A 206 7.99 4.20 -24.50
N TRP A 207 9.00 5.07 -24.43
CA TRP A 207 8.80 6.47 -24.06
C TRP A 207 7.99 7.25 -25.10
N ALA A 208 8.17 6.98 -26.38
CA ALA A 208 7.33 7.57 -27.43
C ALA A 208 5.88 7.09 -27.30
N ASN A 209 5.67 5.79 -27.08
CA ASN A 209 4.35 5.19 -26.95
C ASN A 209 3.60 5.71 -25.72
N ILE A 210 4.24 5.74 -24.55
CA ILE A 210 3.58 6.28 -23.33
C ILE A 210 3.31 7.77 -23.43
N THR A 211 4.20 8.53 -24.09
CA THR A 211 3.99 9.96 -24.33
C THR A 211 2.78 10.19 -25.23
N TYR A 212 2.64 9.40 -26.28
CA TYR A 212 1.48 9.45 -27.16
C TYR A 212 0.19 9.10 -26.41
N PHE A 213 0.21 8.03 -25.64
CA PHE A 213 -0.91 7.60 -24.81
C PHE A 213 -1.33 8.69 -23.80
N LEU A 214 -0.40 9.22 -23.02
CA LEU A 214 -0.71 10.21 -21.97
C LEU A 214 -1.25 11.51 -22.55
N LYS A 215 -0.73 11.98 -23.69
CA LYS A 215 -1.25 13.17 -24.37
C LYS A 215 -2.70 13.01 -24.81
N ALA A 216 -3.14 11.79 -25.10
CA ALA A 216 -4.51 11.50 -25.48
C ALA A 216 -5.44 11.32 -24.26
N VAL A 217 -4.98 10.65 -23.18
CA VAL A 217 -5.87 10.24 -22.11
C VAL A 217 -5.92 11.20 -20.91
N ILE A 218 -4.82 11.93 -20.62
CA ILE A 218 -4.79 12.81 -19.44
C ILE A 218 -5.77 14.00 -19.56
N PRO A 219 -5.93 14.68 -20.68
CA PRO A 219 -6.96 15.72 -20.81
C PRO A 219 -8.39 15.18 -20.54
N VAL A 220 -8.67 13.94 -20.96
CA VAL A 220 -9.96 13.30 -20.70
C VAL A 220 -10.13 12.96 -19.20
N ALA A 221 -9.04 12.55 -18.54
CA ALA A 221 -9.04 12.28 -17.12
C ALA A 221 -9.27 13.56 -16.29
N GLU A 222 -8.70 14.69 -16.71
CA GLU A 222 -8.94 16.01 -16.09
C GLU A 222 -10.42 16.41 -16.21
N GLU A 223 -10.99 16.34 -17.41
CA GLU A 223 -12.39 16.65 -17.65
C GLU A 223 -13.34 15.75 -16.84
N ALA A 224 -12.99 14.48 -16.71
CA ALA A 224 -13.77 13.49 -15.95
C ALA A 224 -13.56 13.56 -14.42
N GLY A 225 -12.60 14.33 -13.93
CA GLY A 225 -12.22 14.38 -12.51
C GLY A 225 -11.59 13.09 -12.00
N VAL A 226 -10.94 12.32 -12.89
CA VAL A 226 -10.29 11.04 -12.59
C VAL A 226 -8.77 11.22 -12.49
N ARG A 227 -8.15 10.53 -11.56
CA ARG A 227 -6.69 10.51 -11.39
C ARG A 227 -6.13 9.21 -11.95
N MET A 228 -5.21 9.31 -12.91
CA MET A 228 -4.49 8.17 -13.47
C MET A 228 -3.25 7.90 -12.61
N ALA A 229 -3.06 6.66 -12.18
CA ALA A 229 -1.95 6.23 -11.33
C ALA A 229 -1.12 5.18 -12.06
N LEU A 230 0.05 5.55 -12.60
CA LEU A 230 0.93 4.57 -13.21
C LEU A 230 1.67 3.79 -12.12
N HIS A 231 1.50 2.47 -12.13
CA HIS A 231 2.24 1.56 -11.26
C HIS A 231 3.71 1.48 -11.72
N PRO A 232 4.69 1.61 -10.81
CA PRO A 232 6.10 1.43 -11.15
C PRO A 232 6.40 0.02 -11.65
N ASN A 233 7.53 -0.16 -12.34
CA ASN A 233 8.00 -1.51 -12.60
C ASN A 233 8.38 -2.18 -11.27
N ASP A 234 7.79 -3.32 -11.02
CA ASP A 234 8.08 -4.19 -9.90
C ASP A 234 8.25 -5.63 -10.44
N PRO A 235 9.50 -6.11 -10.55
CA PRO A 235 10.76 -5.53 -10.05
C PRO A 235 11.24 -4.30 -10.85
N PRO A 236 12.00 -3.36 -10.22
CA PRO A 236 12.53 -2.16 -10.88
C PRO A 236 13.82 -2.45 -11.65
N ILE A 237 13.76 -3.39 -12.58
CA ILE A 237 14.88 -3.84 -13.40
C ILE A 237 14.95 -3.08 -14.73
N PRO A 238 16.14 -2.94 -15.35
CA PRO A 238 16.27 -2.17 -16.58
C PRO A 238 15.70 -2.89 -17.81
N VAL A 239 15.71 -4.22 -17.82
CA VAL A 239 15.33 -5.04 -18.98
C VAL A 239 14.57 -6.28 -18.52
N SER A 240 13.47 -6.60 -19.19
CA SER A 240 12.71 -7.84 -19.08
C SER A 240 12.59 -8.49 -20.43
N HIS A 241 13.08 -9.75 -20.59
CA HIS A 241 13.03 -10.50 -21.85
C HIS A 241 13.47 -9.67 -23.08
N GLY A 242 14.57 -8.91 -22.94
CA GLY A 242 15.12 -8.07 -23.99
C GLY A 242 14.43 -6.70 -24.17
N SER A 243 13.29 -6.46 -23.55
CA SER A 243 12.56 -5.18 -23.62
C SER A 243 12.88 -4.28 -22.45
N ALA A 244 13.02 -2.99 -22.72
CA ALA A 244 13.30 -1.98 -21.70
C ALA A 244 12.13 -1.82 -20.71
N GLN A 245 12.46 -1.40 -19.49
CA GLN A 245 11.49 -1.08 -18.45
C GLN A 245 11.59 0.42 -18.14
N ILE A 246 10.56 1.19 -18.53
CA ILE A 246 10.59 2.67 -18.50
C ILE A 246 10.08 3.30 -17.20
N MET A 247 9.72 2.48 -16.20
CA MET A 247 9.32 2.95 -14.88
C MET A 247 10.18 2.32 -13.78
N ALA A 248 11.43 2.01 -14.12
CA ALA A 248 12.37 1.29 -13.26
C ALA A 248 13.27 2.22 -12.43
N THR A 249 13.29 3.54 -12.68
CA THR A 249 14.14 4.49 -11.96
C THR A 249 13.36 5.71 -11.47
N LEU A 250 13.89 6.39 -10.45
CA LEU A 250 13.31 7.65 -9.97
C LEU A 250 13.27 8.74 -11.06
N ASN A 251 14.27 8.77 -11.95
CA ASN A 251 14.28 9.73 -13.05
C ASN A 251 13.18 9.42 -14.07
N ASP A 252 12.86 8.17 -14.28
CA ASP A 252 11.74 7.76 -15.13
C ASP A 252 10.39 8.23 -14.54
N TRP A 253 10.21 8.10 -13.23
CA TRP A 253 9.00 8.58 -12.58
C TRP A 253 8.86 10.11 -12.67
N LYS A 254 9.97 10.85 -12.52
CA LYS A 254 9.98 12.31 -12.72
C LYS A 254 9.62 12.67 -14.16
N ARG A 255 10.26 12.01 -15.14
CA ARG A 255 9.97 12.19 -16.56
C ARG A 255 8.49 11.95 -16.90
N LEU A 256 7.89 10.90 -16.32
CA LEU A 256 6.48 10.58 -16.54
C LEU A 256 5.55 11.74 -16.20
N VAL A 257 5.69 12.28 -14.98
CA VAL A 257 4.78 13.35 -14.50
C VAL A 257 5.03 14.68 -15.19
N GLU A 258 6.17 14.84 -15.86
CA GLU A 258 6.53 16.02 -16.67
C GLU A 258 5.97 15.97 -18.11
N ILE A 259 5.54 14.79 -18.62
CA ILE A 259 4.94 14.67 -19.95
C ILE A 259 3.71 15.56 -20.08
N ILE A 260 2.86 15.55 -19.06
CA ILE A 260 1.75 16.49 -18.88
C ILE A 260 1.73 16.90 -17.42
N ASP A 261 1.90 18.18 -17.14
CA ASP A 261 1.89 18.75 -15.80
C ASP A 261 0.46 18.87 -15.28
N SER A 262 -0.07 17.77 -14.78
CA SER A 262 -1.45 17.62 -14.34
C SER A 262 -1.55 16.71 -13.10
N PRO A 263 -2.38 17.05 -12.10
CA PRO A 263 -2.72 16.14 -11.02
C PRO A 263 -3.33 14.82 -11.50
N SER A 264 -3.97 14.81 -12.66
CA SER A 264 -4.50 13.58 -13.26
C SER A 264 -3.41 12.67 -13.83
N ASN A 265 -2.18 13.18 -14.03
CA ASN A 265 -1.00 12.39 -14.42
C ASN A 265 -0.10 12.16 -13.22
N GLY A 266 -0.27 11.05 -12.54
CA GLY A 266 0.50 10.72 -11.34
C GLY A 266 0.93 9.26 -11.30
N ILE A 267 1.52 8.90 -10.18
CA ILE A 267 2.08 7.57 -9.94
C ILE A 267 1.30 6.84 -8.84
N THR A 268 1.39 5.52 -8.88
CA THR A 268 1.25 4.69 -7.69
C THR A 268 2.60 4.74 -6.95
N PHE A 269 2.64 5.43 -5.82
CA PHE A 269 3.85 5.49 -4.99
C PHE A 269 3.99 4.20 -4.20
N ASP A 270 5.12 3.51 -4.36
CA ASP A 270 5.47 2.29 -3.64
C ASP A 270 6.79 2.48 -2.90
N PRO A 271 6.79 2.55 -1.55
CA PRO A 271 8.00 2.70 -0.76
C PRO A 271 8.92 1.48 -0.83
N GLY A 272 8.39 0.28 -1.07
CA GLY A 272 9.17 -0.92 -1.30
C GLY A 272 9.97 -0.81 -2.61
N VAL A 273 9.30 -0.57 -3.75
CA VAL A 273 9.97 -0.35 -5.04
C VAL A 273 10.98 0.81 -4.96
N THR A 274 10.60 1.89 -4.28
CA THR A 274 11.53 3.01 -4.07
C THR A 274 12.80 2.57 -3.37
N ARG A 275 12.68 1.72 -2.35
CA ARG A 275 13.85 1.20 -1.64
C ARG A 275 14.62 0.16 -2.47
N GLU A 276 13.94 -0.65 -3.27
CA GLU A 276 14.55 -1.60 -4.23
C GLU A 276 15.44 -0.89 -5.26
N MET A 277 15.07 0.33 -5.66
CA MET A 277 15.91 1.22 -6.49
C MET A 277 17.10 1.82 -5.73
N GLY A 278 17.18 1.65 -4.40
CA GLY A 278 18.22 2.26 -3.57
C GLY A 278 17.93 3.68 -3.13
N GLU A 279 16.75 4.21 -3.43
CA GLU A 279 16.34 5.57 -3.09
C GLU A 279 15.82 5.67 -1.64
N ASP A 280 15.67 6.89 -1.14
CA ASP A 280 15.01 7.17 0.15
C ASP A 280 13.50 7.34 -0.06
N PRO A 281 12.65 6.39 0.42
CA PRO A 281 11.21 6.46 0.21
C PRO A 281 10.54 7.69 0.83
N VAL A 282 11.09 8.24 1.93
CA VAL A 282 10.55 9.44 2.57
C VAL A 282 10.80 10.67 1.69
N ALA A 283 12.01 10.80 1.14
CA ALA A 283 12.36 11.89 0.24
C ALA A 283 11.57 11.80 -1.09
N VAL A 284 11.39 10.61 -1.65
CA VAL A 284 10.61 10.39 -2.88
C VAL A 284 9.11 10.68 -2.63
N CYS A 285 8.56 10.22 -1.51
CA CYS A 285 7.19 10.55 -1.10
C CYS A 285 6.97 12.07 -1.03
N ARG A 286 7.89 12.78 -0.38
CA ARG A 286 7.86 14.26 -0.30
C ARG A 286 7.94 14.91 -1.67
N TYR A 287 8.80 14.43 -2.55
CA TYR A 287 8.97 15.00 -3.90
C TYR A 287 7.67 14.94 -4.72
N PHE A 288 7.04 13.77 -4.80
CA PHE A 288 5.80 13.59 -5.57
C PHE A 288 4.56 14.12 -4.81
N GLY A 289 4.52 13.96 -3.49
CA GLY A 289 3.42 14.43 -2.65
C GLY A 289 3.27 15.95 -2.70
N SER A 290 4.37 16.71 -2.53
CA SER A 290 4.35 18.17 -2.60
C SER A 290 3.94 18.74 -3.97
N ARG A 291 3.94 17.90 -4.99
CA ARG A 291 3.53 18.23 -6.37
C ARG A 291 2.14 17.71 -6.70
N ASP A 292 1.46 17.09 -5.76
CA ASP A 292 0.17 16.41 -5.96
C ASP A 292 0.20 15.37 -7.10
N ARG A 293 1.25 14.52 -7.10
CA ARG A 293 1.48 13.49 -8.13
C ARG A 293 1.41 12.07 -7.59
N ILE A 294 1.03 11.86 -6.33
CA ILE A 294 0.71 10.54 -5.78
C ILE A 294 -0.80 10.33 -5.93
N ASN A 295 -1.19 9.46 -6.85
CA ASN A 295 -2.59 9.17 -7.15
C ASN A 295 -3.09 7.89 -6.46
N HIS A 296 -2.18 6.98 -6.16
CA HIS A 296 -2.38 5.81 -5.32
C HIS A 296 -1.10 5.55 -4.51
N ALA A 297 -1.20 4.85 -3.40
CA ALA A 297 -0.04 4.49 -2.59
C ALA A 297 -0.10 3.01 -2.18
N HIS A 298 0.95 2.27 -2.47
CA HIS A 298 1.22 0.99 -1.84
C HIS A 298 1.95 1.21 -0.50
N TYR A 299 1.91 0.22 0.38
CA TYR A 299 2.49 0.38 1.72
C TYR A 299 3.11 -0.94 2.17
N ARG A 300 4.28 -1.27 1.60
CA ARG A 300 5.06 -2.49 1.85
C ARG A 300 6.52 -2.18 2.17
N ASN A 301 7.23 -3.14 2.74
CA ASN A 301 8.60 -2.99 3.17
C ASN A 301 9.50 -4.11 2.63
N VAL A 302 10.78 -3.81 2.48
CA VAL A 302 11.76 -4.70 1.86
C VAL A 302 13.11 -4.64 2.58
N LEU A 303 13.89 -5.71 2.45
CA LEU A 303 15.32 -5.77 2.74
C LEU A 303 16.07 -5.84 1.41
N VAL A 304 16.84 -4.83 1.09
CA VAL A 304 17.62 -4.74 -0.15
C VAL A 304 19.07 -5.10 0.12
N GLU A 305 19.55 -6.15 -0.55
CA GLU A 305 20.96 -6.56 -0.54
C GLU A 305 21.75 -5.79 -1.60
N LYS A 306 21.15 -5.64 -2.80
CA LYS A 306 21.75 -4.95 -3.93
C LYS A 306 20.65 -4.23 -4.71
N PRO A 307 20.66 -2.89 -4.73
CA PRO A 307 19.66 -2.12 -5.47
C PRO A 307 19.49 -2.61 -6.91
N TYR A 308 18.24 -2.63 -7.39
CA TYR A 308 17.81 -3.11 -8.69
C TYR A 308 18.00 -4.63 -8.95
N VAL A 309 18.72 -5.33 -8.11
CA VAL A 309 19.18 -6.70 -8.41
C VAL A 309 18.66 -7.72 -7.43
N LYS A 310 18.79 -7.45 -6.11
CA LYS A 310 18.48 -8.46 -5.11
C LYS A 310 17.85 -7.87 -3.85
N TYR A 311 16.68 -8.37 -3.51
CA TYR A 311 15.92 -7.93 -2.35
C TYR A 311 14.98 -9.03 -1.85
N THR A 312 14.44 -8.79 -0.65
CA THR A 312 13.42 -9.64 -0.04
C THR A 312 12.30 -8.77 0.49
N GLU A 313 11.07 -9.04 0.07
CA GLU A 313 9.87 -8.45 0.66
C GLU A 313 9.59 -9.11 2.00
N VAL A 314 9.40 -8.28 3.01
CA VAL A 314 9.28 -8.69 4.41
C VAL A 314 8.00 -8.14 5.04
N PHE A 315 7.76 -8.43 6.31
CA PHE A 315 6.70 -7.75 7.03
C PHE A 315 6.96 -6.24 7.09
N PRO A 316 5.91 -5.39 7.16
CA PRO A 316 6.08 -3.95 7.13
C PRO A 316 6.90 -3.40 8.31
N ASP A 317 7.05 -4.15 9.40
CA ASP A 317 7.84 -3.80 10.58
C ASP A 317 9.31 -4.30 10.54
N GLU A 318 9.72 -5.08 9.53
CA GLU A 318 11.05 -5.71 9.46
C GLU A 318 12.01 -5.07 8.44
N GLY A 319 11.50 -4.28 7.50
CA GLY A 319 12.28 -3.79 6.35
C GLY A 319 13.12 -2.56 6.64
N GLN A 320 13.76 -2.07 5.57
CA GLN A 320 14.67 -0.92 5.60
C GLN A 320 13.95 0.42 5.42
N VAL A 321 12.65 0.42 5.14
CA VAL A 321 11.84 1.63 5.00
C VAL A 321 11.32 2.08 6.36
N ASN A 322 11.48 3.36 6.67
CA ASN A 322 10.80 3.97 7.81
C ASN A 322 9.32 4.22 7.46
N MET A 323 8.49 3.20 7.67
CA MET A 323 7.07 3.22 7.31
C MET A 323 6.29 4.33 8.03
N PHE A 324 6.65 4.64 9.29
CA PHE A 324 6.02 5.74 10.02
C PHE A 324 6.27 7.10 9.32
N ASN A 325 7.52 7.38 8.94
CA ASN A 325 7.85 8.64 8.26
C ASN A 325 7.23 8.72 6.86
N VAL A 326 7.09 7.60 6.14
CA VAL A 326 6.35 7.56 4.86
C VAL A 326 4.88 7.93 5.08
N MET A 327 4.20 7.33 6.07
CA MET A 327 2.81 7.67 6.40
C MET A 327 2.65 9.15 6.77
N ARG A 328 3.58 9.66 7.58
CA ARG A 328 3.60 11.07 7.98
C ARG A 328 3.79 12.01 6.78
N GLU A 329 4.67 11.68 5.83
CA GLU A 329 4.86 12.48 4.62
C GLU A 329 3.62 12.49 3.73
N LEU A 330 2.92 11.37 3.56
CA LEU A 330 1.65 11.33 2.85
C LEU A 330 0.65 12.31 3.46
N ILE A 331 0.50 12.29 4.80
CA ILE A 331 -0.43 13.17 5.52
C ILE A 331 0.00 14.64 5.41
N LEU A 332 1.27 14.96 5.61
CA LEU A 332 1.81 16.33 5.54
C LEU A 332 1.64 16.96 4.15
N ASN A 333 1.61 16.15 3.10
CA ASN A 333 1.37 16.61 1.74
C ASN A 333 -0.13 16.56 1.33
N GLY A 334 -1.04 16.36 2.28
CA GLY A 334 -2.49 16.37 2.02
C GLY A 334 -3.00 15.20 1.19
N TYR A 335 -2.29 14.06 1.19
CA TYR A 335 -2.73 12.86 0.48
C TYR A 335 -4.02 12.31 1.09
N LYS A 336 -5.04 12.09 0.26
CA LYS A 336 -6.38 11.66 0.70
C LYS A 336 -6.95 10.44 -0.02
N TYR A 337 -6.16 9.82 -0.88
CA TYR A 337 -6.56 8.65 -1.65
C TYR A 337 -6.21 7.35 -0.92
N GLY A 338 -6.27 6.23 -1.64
CA GLY A 338 -6.06 4.89 -1.08
C GLY A 338 -4.61 4.60 -0.70
N ILE A 339 -4.39 4.06 0.49
CA ILE A 339 -3.14 3.41 0.90
C ILE A 339 -3.40 1.91 0.96
N TYR A 340 -2.70 1.15 0.16
CA TYR A 340 -2.83 -0.30 0.07
C TYR A 340 -1.67 -1.01 0.76
N PRO A 341 -1.86 -1.58 1.96
CA PRO A 341 -0.85 -2.40 2.65
C PRO A 341 -0.78 -3.79 2.03
N GLU A 342 -0.20 -3.84 0.84
CA GLU A 342 -0.15 -5.01 -0.03
C GLU A 342 0.93 -6.04 0.35
N HIS A 343 1.12 -7.02 -0.51
CA HIS A 343 2.10 -8.10 -0.42
C HIS A 343 2.20 -8.70 1.00
N PRO A 344 1.11 -9.27 1.54
CA PRO A 344 1.16 -9.90 2.85
C PRO A 344 2.09 -11.11 2.86
N ARG A 345 2.75 -11.33 3.97
CA ARG A 345 3.64 -12.50 4.16
C ARG A 345 2.85 -13.72 4.61
N ALA A 346 3.25 -14.91 4.14
CA ALA A 346 2.53 -16.16 4.46
C ALA A 346 2.81 -16.60 5.89
N LEU A 347 1.77 -16.60 6.73
CA LEU A 347 1.77 -17.22 8.05
C LEU A 347 1.32 -18.70 7.93
N ASP A 348 1.61 -19.52 8.96
CA ASP A 348 1.20 -20.93 8.95
C ASP A 348 -0.30 -21.09 8.73
N HIS A 349 -1.11 -20.24 9.38
CA HIS A 349 -2.55 -20.25 9.17
C HIS A 349 -2.96 -20.05 7.70
N ASP A 350 -2.26 -19.20 6.94
CA ASP A 350 -2.54 -18.98 5.52
C ASP A 350 -2.17 -20.20 4.67
N ARG A 351 -1.13 -20.95 5.07
CA ARG A 351 -0.69 -22.19 4.41
C ARG A 351 -1.62 -23.36 4.70
N GLU A 352 -2.10 -23.47 5.93
CA GLU A 352 -3.03 -24.51 6.39
C GLU A 352 -4.45 -24.30 5.84
N HIS A 353 -4.83 -23.04 5.57
CA HIS A 353 -6.16 -22.65 5.10
C HIS A 353 -6.10 -21.90 3.75
N PRO A 354 -5.73 -22.58 2.65
CA PRO A 354 -5.46 -21.93 1.37
C PRO A 354 -6.70 -21.37 0.64
N GLY A 355 -7.87 -21.43 1.24
CA GLY A 355 -9.14 -20.93 0.69
C GLY A 355 -9.42 -19.45 1.00
N GLY A 356 -8.54 -18.52 0.63
CA GLY A 356 -8.70 -17.09 0.93
C GLY A 356 -8.05 -16.18 -0.09
N ILE A 357 -7.82 -14.93 0.28
CA ILE A 357 -7.01 -13.99 -0.47
C ILE A 357 -5.60 -14.57 -0.50
N ARG A 358 -5.10 -14.91 -1.68
CA ARG A 358 -3.73 -15.40 -1.88
C ARG A 358 -2.90 -14.28 -2.50
N GLY A 359 -1.73 -14.02 -1.95
CA GLY A 359 -0.69 -13.31 -2.65
C GLY A 359 -0.26 -14.11 -3.90
N GLY A 360 -0.16 -13.44 -5.05
CA GLY A 360 0.22 -14.08 -6.33
C GLY A 360 1.70 -14.45 -6.41
N TYR A 361 2.50 -14.13 -5.39
CA TYR A 361 3.96 -14.31 -5.39
C TYR A 361 4.40 -15.51 -4.56
N PRO A 362 5.54 -16.15 -4.90
CA PRO A 362 6.16 -17.16 -4.04
C PRO A 362 6.38 -16.60 -2.63
N GLY A 363 5.99 -17.33 -1.58
CA GLY A 363 6.10 -16.87 -0.19
C GLY A 363 5.06 -15.82 0.24
N GLY A 364 4.18 -15.41 -0.67
CA GLY A 364 3.09 -14.48 -0.37
C GLY A 364 2.03 -15.09 0.52
N GLY A 365 1.42 -14.26 1.39
CA GLY A 365 0.43 -14.64 2.38
C GLY A 365 -1.00 -14.55 1.89
N GLY A 366 -1.90 -14.90 2.78
CA GLY A 366 -3.34 -14.82 2.62
C GLY A 366 -3.99 -13.77 3.50
N PHE A 367 -5.19 -14.10 3.98
CA PHE A 367 -5.99 -13.19 4.81
C PHE A 367 -5.35 -12.86 6.17
N THR A 368 -4.62 -13.81 6.77
CA THR A 368 -3.97 -13.58 8.08
C THR A 368 -2.81 -12.60 7.94
N GLY A 369 -1.96 -12.80 6.94
CA GLY A 369 -0.89 -11.84 6.63
C GLY A 369 -1.43 -10.47 6.25
N LEU A 370 -2.52 -10.40 5.47
CA LEU A 370 -3.19 -9.15 5.15
C LEU A 370 -3.71 -8.45 6.41
N THR A 371 -4.29 -9.19 7.35
CA THR A 371 -4.76 -8.64 8.63
C THR A 371 -3.61 -7.98 9.40
N PHE A 372 -2.43 -8.60 9.40
CA PHE A 372 -1.24 -8.01 10.02
C PHE A 372 -0.84 -6.68 9.34
N ASN A 373 -0.74 -6.67 8.00
CA ASN A 373 -0.37 -5.47 7.25
C ASN A 373 -1.36 -4.32 7.47
N VAL A 374 -2.66 -4.61 7.46
CA VAL A 374 -3.72 -3.62 7.71
C VAL A 374 -3.64 -3.07 9.13
N ALA A 375 -3.45 -3.93 10.13
CA ALA A 375 -3.33 -3.50 11.53
C ALA A 375 -2.11 -2.59 11.74
N PHE A 376 -0.96 -2.95 11.16
CA PHE A 376 0.24 -2.12 11.20
C PHE A 376 0.03 -0.77 10.52
N ALA A 377 -0.50 -0.75 9.30
CA ALA A 377 -0.76 0.49 8.54
C ALA A 377 -1.73 1.40 9.28
N ARG A 378 -2.78 0.83 9.90
CA ARG A 378 -3.74 1.59 10.73
C ARG A 378 -3.07 2.23 11.93
N ALA A 379 -2.21 1.50 12.64
CA ALA A 379 -1.47 2.04 13.78
C ALA A 379 -0.58 3.21 13.35
N MET A 380 0.10 3.10 12.20
CA MET A 380 0.93 4.17 11.65
C MET A 380 0.08 5.39 11.24
N LEU A 381 -1.07 5.16 10.62
CA LEU A 381 -2.01 6.23 10.23
C LEU A 381 -2.52 6.98 11.46
N GLN A 382 -3.04 6.28 12.47
CA GLN A 382 -3.55 6.89 13.69
C GLN A 382 -2.48 7.66 14.45
N ALA A 383 -1.29 7.09 14.60
CA ALA A 383 -0.16 7.76 15.23
C ALA A 383 0.26 9.04 14.48
N SER A 384 0.27 8.99 13.15
CA SER A 384 0.64 10.15 12.34
C SER A 384 -0.42 11.26 12.38
N LEU A 385 -1.71 10.91 12.37
CA LEU A 385 -2.82 11.87 12.48
C LEU A 385 -2.86 12.53 13.86
N SER A 386 -2.65 11.77 14.96
CA SER A 386 -2.61 12.32 16.31
C SER A 386 -1.51 13.38 16.50
N MET A 387 -0.39 13.22 15.81
CA MET A 387 0.71 14.20 15.86
C MET A 387 0.39 15.48 15.06
N GLN A 388 -0.49 15.41 14.08
CA GLN A 388 -0.88 16.57 13.27
C GLN A 388 -1.87 17.47 14.05
N GLU A 389 -2.83 16.86 14.75
CA GLU A 389 -3.81 17.60 15.57
C GLU A 389 -3.15 18.33 16.76
N GLY A 390 -2.04 17.82 17.28
CA GLY A 390 -1.26 18.47 18.33
C GLY A 390 -0.39 19.67 17.89
N GLN A 391 -0.38 20.01 16.60
CA GLN A 391 0.40 21.14 16.04
C GLN A 391 -0.46 22.30 15.53
N GLY A 392 -1.80 22.22 15.64
CA GLY A 392 -2.76 23.21 15.17
C GLY A 392 -3.18 24.26 16.22
#